data_f71cdcc5d3b336bcbb94c0c5ebafd8c7
#
_entry.id   f71cdcc5d3b336bcbb94c0c5ebafd8c7
#
_cell.length_a   1.000
_cell.length_b   1.000
_cell.length_c   1.000
_cell.angle_alpha   90.00
_cell.angle_beta   90.00
_cell.angle_gamma   90.00
#
_symmetry.space_group_name_H-M   'P 1'
#
loop_
_entity.id
_entity.type
_entity.pdbx_description
1 polymer ?
#
loop_
_entity_poly.entity_id
_entity_poly.type
_entity_poly.pdbx_seq_one_letter_code
_entity_poly.pdbx_strand_id
1 'polypeptide(L)'
;GFFGTDRLGHLDSARLRETGQNVQVMAVYTPPDRTGDAAYRYAADFVGAYDAVLDSAANRSLDPPWQRILGRADLERACRPGGYGFLLFMEGASPLRGSLGDLDRFFALGVRGLTITHNHDNEAARGCFAEGPDSGLTAFGRELVAALEARGMAIDLAHANGATIRDTLSIARRPLIDSHTGLRAFHRASPPQLRARALGDDEARAIAATGGVVCIDFLPDHLKGPREPGRRVGLDDAVEVIAHAVDVAGVDGVGLGSDW
;
A
#
# COMPACT_ATOMS: atom_id res chain seq x y z
N GLY A 1 -13.66 12.66 -13.42
CA GLY A 1 -12.74 11.49 -13.33
C GLY A 1 -11.30 11.90 -13.18
N PHE A 2 -10.36 10.94 -12.99
CA PHE A 2 -8.94 11.22 -12.67
C PHE A 2 -8.25 12.19 -13.64
N PHE A 3 -8.52 12.12 -14.93
CA PHE A 3 -8.00 13.05 -15.94
C PHE A 3 -8.94 14.23 -16.23
N GLY A 4 -10.03 14.36 -15.50
CA GLY A 4 -10.98 15.47 -15.63
C GLY A 4 -10.56 16.69 -14.83
N THR A 5 -11.29 17.79 -15.03
CA THR A 5 -11.09 19.06 -14.34
C THR A 5 -12.10 19.30 -13.21
N ASP A 6 -12.93 18.30 -12.92
CA ASP A 6 -14.04 18.39 -11.97
C ASP A 6 -13.59 18.46 -10.49
N ARG A 7 -12.37 18.04 -10.19
CA ARG A 7 -11.74 18.06 -8.85
C ARG A 7 -12.61 17.44 -7.73
N LEU A 8 -13.46 16.46 -8.09
CA LEU A 8 -14.41 15.86 -7.15
C LEU A 8 -13.75 14.83 -6.20
N GLY A 9 -12.62 14.25 -6.58
CA GLY A 9 -11.85 13.31 -5.75
C GLY A 9 -10.76 13.99 -4.94
N HIS A 10 -10.07 13.19 -4.10
CA HIS A 10 -8.88 13.65 -3.38
C HIS A 10 -7.68 13.82 -4.32
N LEU A 11 -7.55 12.95 -5.33
CA LEU A 11 -6.48 12.96 -6.32
C LEU A 11 -7.03 13.14 -7.74
N ASP A 12 -6.30 13.90 -8.54
CA ASP A 12 -6.46 13.96 -10.00
C ASP A 12 -5.11 14.27 -10.66
N SER A 13 -5.04 14.04 -11.96
CA SER A 13 -3.83 14.24 -12.75
C SER A 13 -3.30 15.67 -12.69
N ALA A 14 -4.18 16.67 -12.66
CA ALA A 14 -3.77 18.07 -12.62
C ALA A 14 -3.06 18.40 -11.30
N ARG A 15 -3.65 18.03 -10.15
CA ARG A 15 -3.05 18.25 -8.83
C ARG A 15 -1.73 17.52 -8.65
N LEU A 16 -1.63 16.27 -9.10
CA LEU A 16 -0.36 15.53 -9.02
C LEU A 16 0.73 16.21 -9.85
N ARG A 17 0.39 16.73 -11.03
CA ARG A 17 1.33 17.50 -11.86
C ARG A 17 1.71 18.84 -11.22
N GLU A 18 0.76 19.58 -10.66
CA GLU A 18 0.98 20.84 -9.95
C GLU A 18 1.94 20.66 -8.76
N THR A 19 1.87 19.53 -8.06
CA THR A 19 2.74 19.20 -6.91
C THR A 19 4.06 18.53 -7.30
N GLY A 20 4.25 18.20 -8.58
CA GLY A 20 5.46 17.52 -9.05
C GLY A 20 5.50 16.02 -8.69
N GLN A 21 4.38 15.40 -8.34
CA GLN A 21 4.32 13.98 -8.05
C GLN A 21 4.29 13.17 -9.34
N ASN A 22 5.38 12.49 -9.61
CA ASN A 22 5.65 11.77 -10.85
C ASN A 22 5.12 10.33 -10.85
N VAL A 23 5.09 9.68 -9.70
CA VAL A 23 4.68 8.28 -9.55
C VAL A 23 3.56 8.18 -8.53
N GLN A 24 2.50 7.47 -8.90
CA GLN A 24 1.41 7.15 -8.01
C GLN A 24 1.23 5.63 -7.93
N VAL A 25 1.26 5.10 -6.72
CA VAL A 25 0.80 3.73 -6.47
C VAL A 25 -0.72 3.73 -6.44
N MET A 26 -1.32 2.82 -7.19
CA MET A 26 -2.77 2.66 -7.30
C MET A 26 -3.15 1.30 -6.70
N ALA A 27 -4.02 1.30 -5.70
CA ALA A 27 -4.47 0.08 -5.04
C ALA A 27 -5.54 -0.64 -5.86
N VAL A 28 -5.34 -1.95 -6.05
CA VAL A 28 -6.36 -2.88 -6.50
C VAL A 28 -7.01 -3.46 -5.24
N TYR A 29 -7.87 -2.67 -4.62
CA TYR A 29 -8.60 -3.04 -3.41
C TYR A 29 -9.70 -4.04 -3.72
N THR A 30 -9.87 -5.04 -2.85
CA THR A 30 -10.97 -6.01 -2.93
C THR A 30 -11.80 -5.97 -1.66
N PRO A 31 -13.10 -5.65 -1.74
CA PRO A 31 -13.99 -5.62 -0.58
C PRO A 31 -14.00 -6.95 0.19
N PRO A 32 -14.08 -6.94 1.54
CA PRO A 32 -13.96 -8.15 2.36
C PRO A 32 -15.12 -9.15 2.21
N ASP A 33 -16.26 -8.72 1.67
CA ASP A 33 -17.38 -9.57 1.32
C ASP A 33 -17.17 -10.35 0.00
N ARG A 34 -16.11 -10.03 -0.74
CA ARG A 34 -15.71 -10.75 -1.95
C ARG A 34 -14.66 -11.80 -1.59
N THR A 35 -14.97 -13.07 -1.78
CA THR A 35 -14.07 -14.19 -1.51
C THR A 35 -13.97 -15.13 -2.71
N GLY A 36 -12.94 -15.98 -2.74
CA GLY A 36 -12.74 -16.96 -3.80
C GLY A 36 -12.80 -16.37 -5.21
N ASP A 37 -13.59 -17.00 -6.09
CA ASP A 37 -13.74 -16.55 -7.49
C ASP A 37 -14.33 -15.15 -7.65
N ALA A 38 -15.13 -14.69 -6.68
CA ALA A 38 -15.67 -13.34 -6.72
C ALA A 38 -14.59 -12.29 -6.45
N ALA A 39 -13.67 -12.56 -5.52
CA ALA A 39 -12.52 -11.70 -5.26
C ALA A 39 -11.59 -11.64 -6.49
N TYR A 40 -11.28 -12.79 -7.08
CA TYR A 40 -10.45 -12.86 -8.29
C TYR A 40 -11.03 -12.03 -9.44
N ARG A 41 -12.31 -12.26 -9.78
CA ARG A 41 -12.97 -11.52 -10.88
C ARG A 41 -13.03 -10.03 -10.60
N TYR A 42 -13.39 -9.65 -9.39
CA TYR A 42 -13.45 -8.24 -8.99
C TYR A 42 -12.10 -7.54 -9.17
N ALA A 43 -11.01 -8.15 -8.68
CA ALA A 43 -9.67 -7.59 -8.83
C ALA A 43 -9.22 -7.51 -10.30
N ALA A 44 -9.53 -8.53 -11.10
CA ALA A 44 -9.20 -8.54 -12.54
C ALA A 44 -9.96 -7.45 -13.31
N ASP A 45 -11.25 -7.27 -13.02
CA ASP A 45 -12.08 -6.21 -13.62
C ASP A 45 -11.57 -4.82 -13.21
N PHE A 46 -11.11 -4.68 -11.95
CA PHE A 46 -10.54 -3.44 -11.46
C PHE A 46 -9.24 -3.07 -12.19
N VAL A 47 -8.34 -4.05 -12.42
CA VAL A 47 -7.14 -3.84 -13.25
C VAL A 47 -7.53 -3.42 -14.67
N GLY A 48 -8.53 -4.08 -15.26
CA GLY A 48 -9.06 -3.70 -16.58
C GLY A 48 -9.59 -2.26 -16.63
N ALA A 49 -10.21 -1.80 -15.54
CA ALA A 49 -10.67 -0.41 -15.44
C ALA A 49 -9.50 0.60 -15.41
N TYR A 50 -8.37 0.27 -14.75
CA TYR A 50 -7.15 1.09 -14.83
C TYR A 50 -6.59 1.15 -16.24
N ASP A 51 -6.58 0.04 -16.97
CA ASP A 51 -6.15 0.01 -18.36
C ASP A 51 -7.00 0.94 -19.21
N ALA A 52 -8.32 0.85 -19.08
CA ALA A 52 -9.24 1.71 -19.81
C ALA A 52 -9.04 3.20 -19.50
N VAL A 53 -8.69 3.55 -18.25
CA VAL A 53 -8.36 4.93 -17.86
C VAL A 53 -7.07 5.39 -18.54
N LEU A 54 -6.01 4.59 -18.53
CA LEU A 54 -4.74 4.91 -19.18
C LEU A 54 -4.87 5.00 -20.70
N ASP A 55 -5.72 4.19 -21.30
CA ASP A 55 -6.00 4.18 -22.74
C ASP A 55 -7.02 5.25 -23.17
N SER A 56 -7.53 6.05 -22.23
CA SER A 56 -8.52 7.07 -22.54
C SER A 56 -7.96 8.19 -23.42
N ALA A 57 -8.84 8.84 -24.20
CA ALA A 57 -8.49 10.02 -24.96
C ALA A 57 -8.00 11.16 -24.04
N ALA A 58 -8.56 11.26 -22.84
CA ALA A 58 -8.15 12.25 -21.84
C ALA A 58 -6.68 12.07 -21.42
N ASN A 59 -6.22 10.84 -21.17
CA ASN A 59 -4.81 10.58 -20.89
C ASN A 59 -3.92 10.85 -22.10
N ARG A 60 -4.31 10.35 -23.27
CA ARG A 60 -3.52 10.55 -24.50
C ARG A 60 -3.35 12.02 -24.91
N SER A 61 -4.26 12.91 -24.46
CA SER A 61 -4.15 14.35 -24.71
C SER A 61 -3.18 15.08 -23.78
N LEU A 62 -2.67 14.42 -22.75
CA LEU A 62 -1.65 14.98 -21.85
C LEU A 62 -0.26 14.90 -22.48
N ASP A 63 0.60 15.85 -22.15
CA ASP A 63 2.01 15.87 -22.57
C ASP A 63 2.93 15.96 -21.36
N PRO A 64 3.68 14.89 -21.07
CA PRO A 64 3.46 13.53 -21.55
C PRO A 64 2.26 12.86 -20.88
N PRO A 65 1.70 11.78 -21.45
CA PRO A 65 0.64 11.01 -20.81
C PRO A 65 1.16 10.21 -19.62
N TRP A 66 0.28 9.83 -18.71
CA TRP A 66 0.57 8.85 -17.65
C TRP A 66 0.78 7.47 -18.27
N GLN A 67 1.76 6.74 -17.77
CA GLN A 67 2.13 5.42 -18.23
C GLN A 67 2.02 4.38 -17.13
N ARG A 68 1.82 3.11 -17.50
CA ARG A 68 1.95 2.00 -16.57
C ARG A 68 3.43 1.72 -16.31
N ILE A 69 3.78 1.54 -15.03
CA ILE A 69 5.11 1.13 -14.61
C ILE A 69 5.09 -0.40 -14.47
N LEU A 70 5.78 -1.09 -15.36
CA LEU A 70 5.89 -2.55 -15.39
C LEU A 70 7.28 -3.05 -14.99
N GLY A 71 8.25 -2.15 -14.87
CA GLY A 71 9.60 -2.51 -14.50
C GLY A 71 10.47 -1.28 -14.23
N ARG A 72 11.75 -1.55 -13.91
CA ARG A 72 12.70 -0.53 -13.51
C ARG A 72 12.86 0.60 -14.54
N ALA A 73 12.95 0.25 -15.81
CA ALA A 73 13.12 1.26 -16.87
C ALA A 73 11.90 2.21 -16.99
N ASP A 74 10.69 1.69 -16.73
CA ASP A 74 9.47 2.52 -16.72
C ASP A 74 9.49 3.47 -15.52
N LEU A 75 9.88 2.96 -14.33
CA LEU A 75 10.00 3.76 -13.12
C LEU A 75 11.03 4.88 -13.30
N GLU A 76 12.21 4.55 -13.82
CA GLU A 76 13.27 5.53 -14.11
C GLU A 76 12.79 6.61 -15.09
N ARG A 77 11.99 6.25 -16.10
CA ARG A 77 11.36 7.24 -17.00
C ARG A 77 10.33 8.10 -16.28
N ALA A 78 9.47 7.49 -15.47
CA ALA A 78 8.44 8.22 -14.72
C ALA A 78 9.05 9.20 -13.71
N CYS A 79 10.17 8.85 -13.07
CA CYS A 79 10.86 9.70 -12.09
C CYS A 79 11.66 10.86 -12.70
N ARG A 80 11.81 10.93 -14.04
CA ARG A 80 12.47 12.10 -14.69
C ARG A 80 11.56 13.32 -14.64
N PRO A 81 12.12 14.55 -14.68
CA PRO A 81 11.30 15.75 -14.82
C PRO A 81 10.30 15.63 -15.97
N GLY A 82 9.05 15.84 -15.69
CA GLY A 82 7.94 15.70 -16.64
C GLY A 82 7.51 14.27 -16.94
N GLY A 83 8.13 13.24 -16.35
CA GLY A 83 7.65 11.86 -16.46
C GLY A 83 6.47 11.62 -15.50
N TYR A 84 5.54 10.70 -15.85
CA TYR A 84 4.41 10.32 -15.00
C TYR A 84 4.09 8.84 -15.18
N GLY A 85 3.81 8.15 -14.06
CA GLY A 85 3.48 6.74 -14.11
C GLY A 85 2.67 6.22 -12.94
N PHE A 86 1.94 5.14 -13.21
CA PHE A 86 1.19 4.38 -12.22
C PHE A 86 1.83 3.03 -11.97
N LEU A 87 1.91 2.67 -10.70
CA LEU A 87 2.32 1.36 -10.23
C LEU A 87 1.12 0.68 -9.56
N LEU A 88 0.73 -0.51 -10.01
CA LEU A 88 -0.41 -1.22 -9.45
C LEU A 88 0.02 -2.13 -8.30
N PHE A 89 -0.58 -1.95 -7.13
CA PHE A 89 -0.48 -2.85 -5.99
C PHE A 89 -1.82 -3.51 -5.72
N MET A 90 -1.81 -4.81 -5.46
CA MET A 90 -2.98 -5.54 -4.98
C MET A 90 -3.07 -5.41 -3.46
N GLU A 91 -4.17 -4.92 -2.95
CA GLU A 91 -4.38 -4.76 -1.52
C GLU A 91 -5.09 -5.98 -0.93
N GLY A 92 -4.28 -6.85 -0.31
CA GLY A 92 -4.68 -8.14 0.23
C GLY A 92 -4.59 -9.29 -0.78
N ALA A 93 -4.13 -10.46 -0.30
CA ALA A 93 -3.91 -11.65 -1.14
C ALA A 93 -5.18 -12.47 -1.44
N SER A 94 -6.35 -12.09 -0.95
CA SER A 94 -7.62 -12.82 -1.17
C SER A 94 -7.93 -13.12 -2.65
N PRO A 95 -7.63 -12.21 -3.64
CA PRO A 95 -7.81 -12.52 -5.05
C PRO A 95 -6.95 -13.67 -5.58
N LEU A 96 -5.86 -14.02 -4.88
CA LEU A 96 -5.01 -15.14 -5.27
C LEU A 96 -5.61 -16.50 -4.91
N ARG A 97 -6.60 -16.57 -4.03
CA ARG A 97 -7.31 -17.82 -3.65
C ARG A 97 -6.37 -18.95 -3.21
N GLY A 98 -5.22 -18.61 -2.57
CA GLY A 98 -4.19 -19.57 -2.20
C GLY A 98 -3.41 -20.15 -3.39
N SER A 99 -3.38 -19.48 -4.55
CA SER A 99 -2.78 -19.97 -5.80
C SER A 99 -1.66 -19.08 -6.31
N LEU A 100 -0.44 -19.59 -6.43
CA LEU A 100 0.67 -18.90 -7.09
C LEU A 100 0.42 -18.74 -8.60
N GLY A 101 -0.38 -19.62 -9.22
CA GLY A 101 -0.79 -19.46 -10.62
C GLY A 101 -1.66 -18.21 -10.84
N ASP A 102 -2.46 -17.80 -9.83
CA ASP A 102 -3.19 -16.55 -9.90
C ASP A 102 -2.28 -15.33 -9.68
N LEU A 103 -1.22 -15.46 -8.87
CA LEU A 103 -0.18 -14.43 -8.79
C LEU A 103 0.46 -14.20 -10.16
N ASP A 104 0.78 -15.25 -10.92
CA ASP A 104 1.33 -15.12 -12.28
C ASP A 104 0.40 -14.37 -13.22
N ARG A 105 -0.90 -14.63 -13.11
CA ARG A 105 -1.93 -13.92 -13.91
C ARG A 105 -1.99 -12.44 -13.57
N PHE A 106 -2.02 -12.07 -12.29
CA PHE A 106 -2.03 -10.66 -11.89
C PHE A 106 -0.70 -9.96 -12.22
N PHE A 107 0.43 -10.65 -12.11
CA PHE A 107 1.71 -10.12 -12.59
C PHE A 107 1.69 -9.84 -14.10
N ALA A 108 1.13 -10.75 -14.90
CA ALA A 108 0.94 -10.56 -16.35
C ALA A 108 -0.01 -9.39 -16.65
N LEU A 109 -1.03 -9.16 -15.82
CA LEU A 109 -1.93 -8.01 -15.90
C LEU A 109 -1.29 -6.69 -15.42
N GLY A 110 -0.04 -6.69 -14.94
CA GLY A 110 0.70 -5.49 -14.60
C GLY A 110 0.72 -5.12 -13.12
N VAL A 111 0.23 -5.96 -12.22
CA VAL A 111 0.40 -5.77 -10.77
C VAL A 111 1.88 -5.96 -10.42
N ARG A 112 2.46 -5.05 -9.62
CA ARG A 112 3.89 -5.03 -9.28
C ARG A 112 4.17 -4.98 -7.78
N GLY A 113 3.15 -4.94 -6.96
CA GLY A 113 3.24 -5.07 -5.52
C GLY A 113 2.01 -5.75 -4.94
N LEU A 114 2.13 -6.29 -3.74
CA LEU A 114 1.06 -6.96 -3.05
C LEU A 114 1.15 -6.70 -1.56
N THR A 115 0.07 -6.17 -0.99
CA THR A 115 -0.15 -6.10 0.45
C THR A 115 -0.61 -7.48 0.91
N ILE A 116 0.11 -8.12 1.84
CA ILE A 116 -0.12 -9.54 2.19
C ILE A 116 -1.55 -9.74 2.70
N THR A 117 -2.04 -8.83 3.54
CA THR A 117 -3.40 -8.85 4.07
C THR A 117 -4.08 -7.49 3.86
N HIS A 118 -5.40 -7.46 3.89
CA HIS A 118 -6.16 -6.30 4.34
C HIS A 118 -6.47 -6.47 5.84
N ASN A 119 -7.49 -5.84 6.37
CA ASN A 119 -7.80 -5.84 7.82
C ASN A 119 -8.00 -7.23 8.45
N HIS A 120 -8.49 -8.19 7.69
CA HIS A 120 -8.85 -9.54 8.14
C HIS A 120 -7.90 -10.60 7.58
N ASP A 121 -8.04 -11.82 8.10
CA ASP A 121 -7.29 -12.99 7.63
C ASP A 121 -7.64 -13.32 6.18
N ASN A 122 -6.64 -13.85 5.48
CA ASN A 122 -6.80 -14.47 4.19
C ASN A 122 -5.96 -15.77 4.10
N GLU A 123 -5.86 -16.36 2.92
CA GLU A 123 -5.12 -17.60 2.69
C GLU A 123 -3.62 -17.47 2.98
N ALA A 124 -3.05 -16.26 2.94
CA ALA A 124 -1.63 -16.01 3.13
C ALA A 124 -1.25 -15.70 4.58
N ALA A 125 -2.07 -14.93 5.31
CA ALA A 125 -1.66 -14.42 6.61
C ALA A 125 -2.82 -13.85 7.42
N ARG A 126 -2.49 -13.41 8.64
CA ARG A 126 -3.41 -12.72 9.53
C ARG A 126 -3.30 -11.21 9.39
N GLY A 127 -4.45 -10.56 9.27
CA GLY A 127 -4.59 -9.12 9.25
C GLY A 127 -4.61 -8.50 10.66
N CYS A 128 -4.53 -7.18 10.72
CA CYS A 128 -4.46 -6.42 11.98
C CYS A 128 -5.73 -6.51 12.85
N PHE A 129 -6.89 -6.85 12.27
CA PHE A 129 -8.15 -7.02 13.00
C PHE A 129 -8.53 -8.49 13.20
N ALA A 130 -7.59 -9.41 12.93
CA ALA A 130 -7.81 -10.82 13.18
C ALA A 130 -8.04 -11.11 14.66
N GLU A 131 -9.05 -11.91 14.97
CA GLU A 131 -9.33 -12.37 16.32
C GLU A 131 -8.71 -13.75 16.57
N GLY A 132 -8.28 -14.02 17.80
CA GLY A 132 -7.75 -15.33 18.20
C GLY A 132 -6.23 -15.35 18.37
N PRO A 133 -5.56 -16.51 18.18
CA PRO A 133 -4.13 -16.66 18.46
C PRO A 133 -3.26 -15.72 17.65
N ASP A 134 -2.16 -15.22 18.23
CA ASP A 134 -1.15 -14.42 17.54
C ASP A 134 -0.33 -15.33 16.60
N SER A 135 -0.82 -15.50 15.38
CA SER A 135 -0.14 -16.23 14.31
C SER A 135 0.07 -15.30 13.11
N GLY A 136 1.09 -15.60 12.30
CA GLY A 136 1.51 -14.77 11.16
C GLY A 136 1.21 -15.42 9.81
N LEU A 137 2.27 -15.63 9.01
CA LEU A 137 2.18 -16.25 7.70
C LEU A 137 1.73 -17.71 7.77
N THR A 138 0.79 -18.07 6.91
CA THR A 138 0.46 -19.48 6.64
C THR A 138 1.59 -20.16 5.83
N ALA A 139 1.48 -21.45 5.55
CA ALA A 139 2.37 -22.14 4.62
C ALA A 139 2.35 -21.47 3.23
N PHE A 140 1.14 -21.19 2.71
CA PHE A 140 0.98 -20.45 1.45
C PHE A 140 1.58 -19.04 1.52
N GLY A 141 1.43 -18.31 2.64
CA GLY A 141 2.02 -16.99 2.82
C GLY A 141 3.55 -16.99 2.70
N ARG A 142 4.22 -18.00 3.25
CA ARG A 142 5.68 -18.17 3.11
C ARG A 142 6.10 -18.43 1.67
N GLU A 143 5.36 -19.28 0.95
CA GLU A 143 5.57 -19.51 -0.48
C GLU A 143 5.30 -18.24 -1.30
N LEU A 144 4.27 -17.48 -0.94
CA LEU A 144 3.89 -16.23 -1.59
C LEU A 144 5.01 -15.17 -1.46
N VAL A 145 5.60 -14.99 -0.26
CA VAL A 145 6.73 -14.08 -0.06
C VAL A 145 7.89 -14.43 -0.99
N ALA A 146 8.29 -15.69 -1.06
CA ALA A 146 9.35 -16.14 -1.96
C ALA A 146 8.98 -15.93 -3.44
N ALA A 147 7.72 -16.17 -3.79
CA ALA A 147 7.23 -16.01 -5.17
C ALA A 147 7.18 -14.53 -5.62
N LEU A 148 6.82 -13.61 -4.70
CA LEU A 148 6.85 -12.16 -4.95
C LEU A 148 8.30 -11.69 -5.19
N GLU A 149 9.24 -12.10 -4.33
CA GLU A 149 10.65 -11.76 -4.50
C GLU A 149 11.25 -12.29 -5.81
N ALA A 150 10.91 -13.52 -6.19
CA ALA A 150 11.37 -14.12 -7.45
C ALA A 150 10.91 -13.34 -8.68
N ARG A 151 9.75 -12.68 -8.61
CA ARG A 151 9.19 -11.83 -9.68
C ARG A 151 9.62 -10.37 -9.59
N GLY A 152 10.35 -9.97 -8.54
CA GLY A 152 10.70 -8.58 -8.29
C GLY A 152 9.48 -7.72 -7.95
N MET A 153 8.41 -8.32 -7.41
CA MET A 153 7.26 -7.59 -6.90
C MET A 153 7.55 -7.05 -5.50
N ALA A 154 7.03 -5.86 -5.20
CA ALA A 154 7.11 -5.29 -3.87
C ALA A 154 6.21 -6.08 -2.90
N ILE A 155 6.70 -6.26 -1.67
CA ILE A 155 5.96 -6.88 -0.57
C ILE A 155 5.58 -5.76 0.39
N ASP A 156 4.28 -5.61 0.62
CA ASP A 156 3.71 -4.57 1.45
C ASP A 156 3.09 -5.18 2.72
N LEU A 157 3.41 -4.58 3.85
CA LEU A 157 3.04 -5.02 5.20
C LEU A 157 1.91 -4.19 5.82
N ALA A 158 1.38 -3.20 5.11
CA ALA A 158 0.21 -2.48 5.57
C ALA A 158 -0.91 -3.47 5.93
N HIS A 159 -1.70 -3.19 6.97
CA HIS A 159 -2.74 -4.05 7.51
C HIS A 159 -2.30 -5.41 8.10
N ALA A 160 -1.03 -5.77 8.05
CA ALA A 160 -0.55 -7.02 8.65
C ALA A 160 -0.57 -6.93 10.19
N ASN A 161 -0.89 -8.04 10.88
CA ASN A 161 -0.68 -8.09 12.31
C ASN A 161 0.82 -8.21 12.65
N GLY A 162 1.19 -7.98 13.90
CA GLY A 162 2.60 -8.02 14.32
C GLY A 162 3.29 -9.36 14.07
N ALA A 163 2.58 -10.49 14.14
CA ALA A 163 3.14 -11.81 13.84
C ALA A 163 3.43 -11.96 12.34
N THR A 164 2.54 -11.51 11.47
CA THR A 164 2.74 -11.49 10.01
C THR A 164 3.93 -10.62 9.64
N ILE A 165 4.07 -9.43 10.25
CA ILE A 165 5.21 -8.55 10.05
C ILE A 165 6.52 -9.26 10.45
N ARG A 166 6.59 -9.82 11.68
CA ARG A 166 7.78 -10.54 12.16
C ARG A 166 8.13 -11.74 11.29
N ASP A 167 7.13 -12.55 10.91
CA ASP A 167 7.35 -13.72 10.04
C ASP A 167 7.91 -13.30 8.69
N THR A 168 7.35 -12.25 8.07
CA THR A 168 7.80 -11.74 6.78
C THR A 168 9.22 -11.19 6.88
N LEU A 169 9.52 -10.37 7.89
CA LEU A 169 10.87 -9.85 8.15
C LEU A 169 11.90 -10.96 8.32
N SER A 170 11.51 -12.12 8.91
CA SER A 170 12.41 -13.24 9.16
C SER A 170 12.84 -14.01 7.89
N ILE A 171 12.05 -13.93 6.82
CA ILE A 171 12.26 -14.71 5.59
C ILE A 171 12.54 -13.85 4.35
N ALA A 172 12.11 -12.60 4.35
CA ALA A 172 12.32 -11.68 3.22
C ALA A 172 13.81 -11.34 3.07
N ARG A 173 14.25 -11.22 1.82
CA ARG A 173 15.64 -10.91 1.41
C ARG A 173 15.74 -9.61 0.63
N ARG A 174 14.60 -8.98 0.33
CA ARG A 174 14.50 -7.73 -0.41
C ARG A 174 13.85 -6.65 0.47
N PRO A 175 14.00 -5.38 0.13
CA PRO A 175 13.32 -4.30 0.82
C PRO A 175 11.81 -4.53 0.92
N LEU A 176 11.26 -4.26 2.11
CA LEU A 176 9.83 -4.35 2.41
C LEU A 176 9.21 -2.96 2.48
N ILE A 177 7.91 -2.85 2.26
CA ILE A 177 7.18 -1.59 2.36
C ILE A 177 6.07 -1.75 3.40
N ASP A 178 5.77 -0.70 4.14
CA ASP A 178 4.45 -0.46 4.73
C ASP A 178 3.87 0.76 4.01
N SER A 179 2.97 0.51 3.07
CA SER A 179 2.55 1.51 2.08
C SER A 179 1.68 2.61 2.66
N HIS A 180 1.00 2.36 3.78
CA HIS A 180 0.14 3.33 4.46
C HIS A 180 -0.14 2.89 5.89
N THR A 181 0.25 3.71 6.87
CA THR A 181 0.09 3.38 8.30
C THR A 181 0.12 4.62 9.18
N GLY A 182 -0.47 4.49 10.37
CA GLY A 182 -0.18 5.37 11.51
C GLY A 182 0.88 4.76 12.41
N LEU A 183 1.35 5.52 13.42
CA LEU A 183 2.35 5.03 14.37
C LEU A 183 1.73 4.78 15.74
N ARG A 184 2.00 3.62 16.32
CA ARG A 184 1.45 3.15 17.60
C ARG A 184 1.79 4.08 18.76
N ALA A 185 2.89 4.83 18.68
CA ALA A 185 3.29 5.84 19.63
C ALA A 185 2.20 6.90 19.87
N PHE A 186 1.41 7.24 18.84
CA PHE A 186 0.32 8.22 18.89
C PHE A 186 -1.04 7.61 19.27
N HIS A 187 -1.12 6.29 19.49
CA HIS A 187 -2.36 5.54 19.71
C HIS A 187 -2.45 4.91 21.11
N ARG A 188 -1.72 5.40 22.11
CA ARG A 188 -1.68 4.81 23.46
C ARG A 188 -3.06 4.70 24.12
N ALA A 189 -3.92 5.70 23.91
CA ALA A 189 -5.28 5.76 24.44
C ALA A 189 -6.36 5.41 23.40
N SER A 190 -5.97 4.95 22.21
CA SER A 190 -6.90 4.61 21.14
C SER A 190 -7.60 3.26 21.37
N PRO A 191 -8.78 3.03 20.76
CA PRO A 191 -9.41 1.73 20.71
C PRO A 191 -8.44 0.64 20.19
N PRO A 192 -8.63 -0.62 20.64
CA PRO A 192 -7.73 -1.73 20.25
C PRO A 192 -7.51 -1.87 18.74
N GLN A 193 -8.53 -1.63 17.92
CA GLN A 193 -8.46 -1.73 16.46
C GLN A 193 -7.49 -0.70 15.87
N LEU A 194 -7.58 0.58 16.27
CA LEU A 194 -6.64 1.61 15.80
C LEU A 194 -5.22 1.33 16.27
N ARG A 195 -5.05 0.79 17.49
CA ARG A 195 -3.73 0.38 17.97
C ARG A 195 -3.16 -0.82 17.20
N ALA A 196 -4.01 -1.75 16.82
CA ALA A 196 -3.63 -2.93 16.05
C ALA A 196 -3.25 -2.56 14.61
N ARG A 197 -3.93 -1.55 14.03
CA ARG A 197 -3.64 -1.04 12.68
C ARG A 197 -2.34 -0.24 12.62
N ALA A 198 -1.96 0.39 13.72
CA ALA A 198 -0.79 1.26 13.78
C ALA A 198 0.51 0.47 13.96
N LEU A 199 1.54 0.83 13.19
CA LEU A 199 2.86 0.22 13.21
C LEU A 199 3.63 0.61 14.47
N GLY A 200 4.35 -0.34 15.08
CA GLY A 200 5.26 -0.07 16.21
C GLY A 200 6.60 0.49 15.75
N ASP A 201 7.26 1.25 16.62
CA ASP A 201 8.57 1.83 16.31
C ASP A 201 9.63 0.78 15.97
N ASP A 202 9.61 -0.38 16.65
CA ASP A 202 10.57 -1.47 16.37
C ASP A 202 10.27 -2.13 15.02
N GLU A 203 9.00 -2.26 14.66
CA GLU A 203 8.57 -2.76 13.35
C GLU A 203 8.97 -1.79 12.23
N ALA A 204 8.79 -0.47 12.46
CA ALA A 204 9.21 0.57 11.52
C ALA A 204 10.73 0.56 11.29
N ARG A 205 11.53 0.46 12.36
CA ARG A 205 13.01 0.32 12.26
C ARG A 205 13.40 -0.93 11.48
N ALA A 206 12.74 -2.06 11.75
CA ALA A 206 13.04 -3.32 11.09
C ALA A 206 12.72 -3.27 9.58
N ILE A 207 11.60 -2.65 9.18
CA ILE A 207 11.25 -2.44 7.77
C ILE A 207 12.31 -1.53 7.10
N ALA A 208 12.65 -0.39 7.71
CA ALA A 208 13.66 0.51 7.19
C ALA A 208 15.04 -0.17 7.07
N ALA A 209 15.40 -1.03 8.03
CA ALA A 209 16.67 -1.79 8.00
C ALA A 209 16.77 -2.78 6.83
N THR A 210 15.65 -3.17 6.20
CA THR A 210 15.66 -3.93 4.93
C THR A 210 16.03 -3.08 3.71
N GLY A 211 16.22 -1.78 3.87
CA GLY A 211 16.29 -0.80 2.78
C GLY A 211 14.91 -0.41 2.27
N GLY A 212 13.88 -0.69 3.03
CA GLY A 212 12.47 -0.42 2.74
C GLY A 212 11.96 0.91 3.26
N VAL A 213 10.65 1.14 3.12
CA VAL A 213 10.01 2.42 3.41
C VAL A 213 8.72 2.19 4.20
N VAL A 214 8.50 3.01 5.22
CA VAL A 214 7.25 3.14 5.96
C VAL A 214 6.56 4.44 5.53
N CYS A 215 5.35 4.33 4.99
CA CYS A 215 4.60 5.48 4.48
C CYS A 215 3.48 5.86 5.44
N ILE A 216 3.48 7.12 5.87
CA ILE A 216 2.46 7.65 6.77
C ILE A 216 1.21 8.03 5.99
N ASP A 217 0.06 7.50 6.42
CA ASP A 217 -1.24 7.83 5.82
C ASP A 217 -1.83 9.14 6.38
N PHE A 218 -2.89 9.62 5.72
CA PHE A 218 -3.53 10.89 6.10
C PHE A 218 -4.94 10.71 6.64
N LEU A 219 -5.32 9.49 6.99
CA LEU A 219 -6.56 9.25 7.70
C LEU A 219 -6.47 9.87 9.11
N PRO A 220 -7.37 10.78 9.48
CA PRO A 220 -7.29 11.47 10.75
C PRO A 220 -7.16 10.56 11.98
N ASP A 221 -7.88 9.43 11.96
CA ASP A 221 -7.86 8.48 13.07
C ASP A 221 -6.58 7.62 13.12
N HIS A 222 -5.85 7.49 12.00
CA HIS A 222 -4.56 6.81 11.95
C HIS A 222 -3.39 7.72 12.31
N LEU A 223 -3.51 9.03 12.06
CA LEU A 223 -2.47 9.98 12.45
C LEU A 223 -2.38 10.14 13.96
N LYS A 224 -3.51 10.35 14.62
CA LYS A 224 -3.53 10.50 16.08
C LYS A 224 -4.77 9.87 16.71
N GLY A 225 -4.56 9.23 17.84
CA GLY A 225 -5.61 8.65 18.67
C GLY A 225 -6.60 9.66 19.23
N PRO A 226 -7.47 9.26 20.20
CA PRO A 226 -8.59 10.06 20.69
C PRO A 226 -8.21 11.49 21.03
N ARG A 227 -9.03 12.41 20.63
CA ARG A 227 -8.80 13.86 20.70
C ARG A 227 -9.77 14.52 21.66
N GLU A 228 -9.37 15.71 22.09
CA GLU A 228 -10.32 16.61 22.76
C GLU A 228 -11.50 16.92 21.83
N PRO A 229 -12.73 16.96 22.35
CA PRO A 229 -13.91 17.30 21.57
C PRO A 229 -13.72 18.62 20.81
N GLY A 230 -13.97 18.60 19.49
CA GLY A 230 -13.87 19.78 18.63
C GLY A 230 -12.50 20.05 18.00
N ARG A 231 -11.43 19.33 18.40
CA ARG A 231 -10.13 19.41 17.71
C ARG A 231 -10.15 18.58 16.44
N ARG A 232 -9.81 19.20 15.31
CA ARG A 232 -9.57 18.49 14.04
C ARG A 232 -8.10 18.11 13.93
N VAL A 233 -7.80 16.96 13.33
CA VAL A 233 -6.45 16.65 12.85
C VAL A 233 -6.16 17.50 11.64
N GLY A 234 -4.99 18.07 11.59
CA GLY A 234 -4.54 18.94 10.53
C GLY A 234 -3.13 18.61 10.08
N LEU A 235 -2.59 19.49 9.27
CA LEU A 235 -1.24 19.34 8.71
C LEU A 235 -0.16 19.22 9.81
N ASP A 236 -0.27 20.01 10.88
CA ASP A 236 0.71 19.98 11.97
C ASP A 236 0.76 18.59 12.64
N ASP A 237 -0.39 17.91 12.77
CA ASP A 237 -0.45 16.56 13.32
C ASP A 237 0.24 15.57 12.39
N ALA A 238 0.04 15.69 11.08
CA ALA A 238 0.73 14.86 10.09
C ALA A 238 2.24 15.09 10.13
N VAL A 239 2.68 16.35 10.20
CA VAL A 239 4.11 16.70 10.31
C VAL A 239 4.74 16.09 11.56
N GLU A 240 4.04 16.13 12.71
CA GLU A 240 4.54 15.53 13.96
C GLU A 240 4.70 14.01 13.85
N VAL A 241 3.72 13.31 13.23
CA VAL A 241 3.81 11.85 13.02
C VAL A 241 4.94 11.51 12.05
N ILE A 242 5.10 12.26 10.96
CA ILE A 242 6.18 12.08 9.99
C ILE A 242 7.55 12.35 10.64
N ALA A 243 7.68 13.40 11.46
CA ALA A 243 8.92 13.69 12.17
C ALA A 243 9.33 12.54 13.11
N HIS A 244 8.37 11.98 13.86
CA HIS A 244 8.62 10.80 14.69
C HIS A 244 9.01 9.59 13.83
N ALA A 245 8.35 9.36 12.70
CA ALA A 245 8.73 8.29 11.76
C ALA A 245 10.18 8.45 11.28
N VAL A 246 10.60 9.67 10.96
CA VAL A 246 11.99 9.99 10.54
C VAL A 246 12.98 9.77 11.69
N ASP A 247 12.64 10.13 12.93
CA ASP A 247 13.47 9.84 14.10
C ASP A 247 13.65 8.34 14.34
N VAL A 248 12.63 7.54 14.01
CA VAL A 248 12.61 6.08 14.21
C VAL A 248 13.29 5.33 13.07
N ALA A 249 12.97 5.65 11.84
CA ALA A 249 13.33 4.88 10.64
C ALA A 249 14.40 5.56 9.75
N GLY A 250 14.75 6.81 10.04
CA GLY A 250 15.60 7.63 9.18
C GLY A 250 14.82 8.24 8.01
N VAL A 251 15.30 9.36 7.48
CA VAL A 251 14.63 10.09 6.40
C VAL A 251 14.47 9.27 5.12
N ASP A 252 15.43 8.39 4.81
CA ASP A 252 15.37 7.50 3.65
C ASP A 252 14.41 6.32 3.84
N GLY A 253 13.99 6.04 5.08
CA GLY A 253 13.06 4.97 5.44
C GLY A 253 11.61 5.45 5.58
N VAL A 254 11.28 6.70 5.24
CA VAL A 254 9.93 7.27 5.41
C VAL A 254 9.38 7.82 4.12
N GLY A 255 8.10 7.56 3.88
CA GLY A 255 7.36 8.04 2.73
C GLY A 255 5.96 8.56 3.09
N LEU A 256 5.20 8.93 2.07
CA LEU A 256 3.81 9.35 2.18
C LEU A 256 2.92 8.32 1.47
N GLY A 257 1.93 7.81 2.18
CA GLY A 257 0.98 6.82 1.68
C GLY A 257 -0.45 7.23 2.00
N SER A 258 -0.99 8.19 1.25
CA SER A 258 -2.18 8.97 1.61
C SER A 258 -3.44 8.17 1.95
N ASP A 259 -3.60 6.97 1.40
CA ASP A 259 -4.78 6.11 1.53
C ASP A 259 -6.08 6.81 1.02
N TRP A 260 -5.99 7.48 -0.14
CA TRP A 260 -7.06 8.28 -0.76
C TRP A 260 -7.64 7.62 -2.01
#